data_2bc5750e971459cdabe503a31278be5a
#
_entry.id   2bc5750e971459cdabe503a31278be5a
#
_cell.length_a   1.000
_cell.length_b   1.000
_cell.length_c   1.000
_cell.angle_alpha   90.00
_cell.angle_beta   90.00
_cell.angle_gamma   90.00
#
_symmetry.space_group_name_H-M   'P 1'
#
loop_
_entity.id
_entity.type
_entity.pdbx_description
1 polymer ?
#
loop_
_entity_poly.entity_id
_entity_poly.type
_entity_poly.pdbx_seq_one_letter_code
_entity_poly.pdbx_strand_id
1 'polypeptide(L)'
;MKNKRVWWKEAIVYQIYPRSFQDSNGDGIGDLQGIISRLNYIHSLGVDVIWLNPIFASPNDDMGYDISDYRAIMQEFGTMEDFDRLLEEVHALGMRLILDLVVNHTSSEHPWFQEARKSRKNPYYEYYHWWPVEKEHPQYRPSYFEESAWQYNPHTRSWYLHYFSRKQPDLNWENPKVRRELYDMILWWMEKGAGGFRLDVIDQI
;
A
#
# COMPACT_ATOMS: atom_id res chain seq x y z
N MET A 1 -18.41 28.43 22.86
CA MET A 1 -17.25 27.55 22.64
C MET A 1 -16.72 27.82 21.23
N LYS A 2 -15.48 28.33 21.09
CA LYS A 2 -14.87 28.49 19.75
C LYS A 2 -14.70 27.10 19.15
N ASN A 3 -15.40 26.76 18.06
CA ASN A 3 -15.15 25.57 17.28
C ASN A 3 -13.67 25.57 16.92
N LYS A 4 -12.89 24.66 17.51
CA LYS A 4 -11.50 24.44 17.10
C LYS A 4 -11.55 23.99 15.64
N ARG A 5 -11.06 24.83 14.72
CA ARG A 5 -10.89 24.43 13.32
C ARG A 5 -10.08 23.15 13.28
N VAL A 6 -10.63 22.15 12.62
CA VAL A 6 -10.01 20.83 12.48
C VAL A 6 -9.46 20.76 11.06
N TRP A 7 -8.15 20.80 10.92
CA TRP A 7 -7.45 21.03 9.65
C TRP A 7 -7.93 20.13 8.51
N TRP A 8 -8.16 18.83 8.76
CA TRP A 8 -8.59 17.87 7.73
C TRP A 8 -10.02 18.07 7.20
N LYS A 9 -10.84 18.89 7.85
CA LYS A 9 -12.20 19.19 7.39
C LYS A 9 -12.24 20.30 6.33
N GLU A 10 -11.17 21.07 6.22
CA GLU A 10 -11.08 22.23 5.34
C GLU A 10 -9.92 22.09 4.34
N ALA A 11 -9.08 21.06 4.49
CA ALA A 11 -7.89 20.86 3.69
C ALA A 11 -8.22 20.53 2.22
N ILE A 12 -7.48 21.15 1.31
CA ILE A 12 -7.46 20.80 -0.12
C ILE A 12 -6.41 19.72 -0.32
N VAL A 13 -6.83 18.56 -0.82
CA VAL A 13 -5.97 17.42 -1.09
C VAL A 13 -5.66 17.34 -2.59
N TYR A 14 -4.37 17.25 -2.93
CA TYR A 14 -3.89 17.04 -4.29
C TYR A 14 -3.33 15.63 -4.42
N GLN A 15 -3.98 14.80 -5.22
CA GLN A 15 -3.51 13.43 -5.48
C GLN A 15 -2.41 13.43 -6.53
N ILE A 16 -1.34 12.69 -6.27
CA ILE A 16 -0.26 12.44 -7.23
C ILE A 16 -0.13 10.94 -7.48
N TYR A 17 -0.24 10.55 -8.74
CA TYR A 17 0.20 9.25 -9.21
C TYR A 17 1.65 9.40 -9.71
N PRO A 18 2.66 8.96 -8.93
CA PRO A 18 4.06 9.29 -9.19
C PRO A 18 4.51 8.94 -10.60
N ARG A 19 4.21 7.72 -11.05
CA ARG A 19 4.60 7.17 -12.36
C ARG A 19 4.31 8.08 -13.55
N SER A 20 3.21 8.84 -13.52
CA SER A 20 2.76 9.68 -14.62
C SER A 20 2.84 11.19 -14.35
N PHE A 21 3.39 11.60 -13.20
CA PHE A 21 3.35 13.00 -12.80
C PHE A 21 4.50 13.83 -13.38
N GLN A 22 5.73 13.49 -13.06
CA GLN A 22 6.92 14.18 -13.56
C GLN A 22 8.12 13.25 -13.54
N ASP A 23 8.67 12.99 -14.69
CA ASP A 23 9.92 12.28 -14.90
C ASP A 23 11.09 13.27 -14.74
N SER A 24 12.04 12.97 -13.86
CA SER A 24 13.20 13.82 -13.59
C SER A 24 14.47 13.36 -14.32
N ASN A 25 14.54 12.09 -14.72
CA ASN A 25 15.75 11.46 -15.27
C ASN A 25 15.64 11.11 -16.76
N GLY A 26 14.44 11.20 -17.36
CA GLY A 26 14.19 10.98 -18.78
C GLY A 26 13.98 9.51 -19.17
N ASP A 27 13.63 8.64 -18.22
CA ASP A 27 13.37 7.22 -18.47
C ASP A 27 11.92 6.90 -18.88
N GLY A 28 11.06 7.91 -18.87
CA GLY A 28 9.63 7.79 -19.19
C GLY A 28 8.74 7.48 -17.97
N ILE A 29 9.31 7.40 -16.77
CA ILE A 29 8.61 7.12 -15.53
C ILE A 29 8.74 8.32 -14.58
N GLY A 30 7.63 8.83 -14.07
CA GLY A 30 7.65 9.86 -13.04
C GLY A 30 8.20 9.33 -11.71
N ASP A 31 8.87 10.19 -10.95
CA ASP A 31 9.63 9.83 -9.77
C ASP A 31 9.51 10.87 -8.63
N LEU A 32 10.08 10.57 -7.46
CA LEU A 32 10.03 11.45 -6.29
C LEU A 32 10.78 12.77 -6.52
N GLN A 33 11.90 12.75 -7.25
CA GLN A 33 12.64 13.96 -7.61
C GLN A 33 11.81 14.86 -8.54
N GLY A 34 11.08 14.26 -9.47
CA GLY A 34 10.13 14.96 -10.32
C GLY A 34 9.03 15.65 -9.50
N ILE A 35 8.48 14.96 -8.48
CA ILE A 35 7.50 15.56 -7.56
C ILE A 35 8.12 16.73 -6.81
N ILE A 36 9.32 16.58 -6.25
CA ILE A 36 10.06 17.63 -5.55
C ILE A 36 10.20 18.87 -6.45
N SER A 37 10.56 18.69 -7.72
CA SER A 37 10.73 19.77 -8.67
C SER A 37 9.46 20.61 -8.92
N ARG A 38 8.28 20.06 -8.59
CA ARG A 38 6.96 20.67 -8.79
C ARG A 38 6.29 21.16 -7.51
N LEU A 39 6.90 21.02 -6.35
CA LEU A 39 6.27 21.39 -5.06
C LEU A 39 5.84 22.84 -4.99
N ASN A 40 6.65 23.78 -5.50
CA ASN A 40 6.29 25.21 -5.53
C ASN A 40 5.04 25.46 -6.40
N TYR A 41 4.90 24.74 -7.51
CA TYR A 41 3.69 24.82 -8.34
C TYR A 41 2.47 24.31 -7.57
N ILE A 42 2.57 23.11 -6.96
CA ILE A 42 1.48 22.53 -6.17
C ILE A 42 1.07 23.45 -5.05
N HIS A 43 2.03 23.98 -4.29
CA HIS A 43 1.78 24.94 -3.22
C HIS A 43 1.07 26.22 -3.73
N SER A 44 1.43 26.72 -4.92
CA SER A 44 0.80 27.91 -5.50
C SER A 44 -0.68 27.72 -5.86
N LEU A 45 -1.15 26.47 -5.95
CA LEU A 45 -2.55 26.12 -6.16
C LEU A 45 -3.39 26.20 -4.87
N GLY A 46 -2.77 26.48 -3.72
CA GLY A 46 -3.44 26.51 -2.41
C GLY A 46 -3.71 25.12 -1.82
N VAL A 47 -2.88 24.13 -2.15
CA VAL A 47 -2.98 22.75 -1.65
C VAL A 47 -2.44 22.68 -0.22
N ASP A 48 -3.17 22.00 0.66
CA ASP A 48 -2.77 21.77 2.05
C ASP A 48 -2.15 20.38 2.25
N VAL A 49 -2.57 19.40 1.43
CA VAL A 49 -2.18 18.00 1.58
C VAL A 49 -1.85 17.40 0.22
N ILE A 50 -0.70 16.76 0.11
CA ILE A 50 -0.36 15.90 -1.01
C ILE A 50 -0.68 14.44 -0.63
N TRP A 51 -1.48 13.76 -1.43
CA TRP A 51 -1.70 12.32 -1.35
C TRP A 51 -0.91 11.61 -2.45
N LEU A 52 0.06 10.78 -2.06
CA LEU A 52 0.78 9.92 -2.98
C LEU A 52 0.06 8.58 -3.13
N ASN A 53 -0.24 8.20 -4.38
CA ASN A 53 -0.56 6.81 -4.72
C ASN A 53 0.62 5.90 -4.34
N PRO A 54 0.43 4.56 -4.28
CA PRO A 54 1.42 3.66 -3.72
C PRO A 54 2.83 3.88 -4.28
N ILE A 55 3.77 4.09 -3.35
CA ILE A 55 5.20 4.28 -3.66
C ILE A 55 6.06 3.13 -3.10
N PHE A 56 5.45 2.18 -2.40
CA PHE A 56 6.17 1.08 -1.76
C PHE A 56 6.64 0.06 -2.79
N ALA A 57 7.67 -0.71 -2.43
CA ALA A 57 8.18 -1.75 -3.31
C ALA A 57 7.08 -2.70 -3.76
N SER A 58 6.97 -2.91 -5.06
CA SER A 58 5.92 -3.69 -5.71
C SER A 58 6.43 -4.29 -7.01
N PRO A 59 6.05 -5.52 -7.39
CA PRO A 59 6.29 -6.05 -8.73
C PRO A 59 5.38 -5.44 -9.82
N ASN A 60 4.52 -4.48 -9.46
CA ASN A 60 3.64 -3.74 -10.38
C ASN A 60 2.60 -4.59 -11.15
N ASP A 61 2.09 -5.65 -10.54
CA ASP A 61 0.97 -6.39 -11.13
C ASP A 61 -0.30 -5.53 -11.15
N ASP A 62 -0.47 -4.69 -10.13
CA ASP A 62 -1.58 -3.75 -9.98
C ASP A 62 -1.06 -2.32 -9.69
N MET A 63 -0.12 -1.86 -10.49
CA MET A 63 0.38 -0.47 -10.49
C MET A 63 0.77 0.08 -9.11
N GLY A 64 1.39 -0.78 -8.27
CA GLY A 64 1.88 -0.43 -6.93
C GLY A 64 0.95 -0.86 -5.79
N TYR A 65 -0.29 -1.27 -6.09
CA TYR A 65 -1.21 -1.77 -5.06
C TYR A 65 -0.91 -3.21 -4.61
N ASP A 66 -0.03 -3.93 -5.29
CA ASP A 66 0.51 -5.23 -4.90
C ASP A 66 1.86 -5.07 -4.19
N ILE A 67 1.81 -4.72 -2.90
CA ILE A 67 3.00 -4.34 -2.12
C ILE A 67 3.80 -5.58 -1.71
N SER A 68 5.10 -5.58 -2.04
CA SER A 68 6.05 -6.63 -1.66
C SER A 68 6.90 -6.25 -0.43
N ASP A 69 7.08 -4.95 -0.15
CA ASP A 69 7.74 -4.44 1.06
C ASP A 69 7.16 -3.06 1.43
N TYR A 70 6.51 -2.99 2.60
CA TYR A 70 5.91 -1.75 3.11
C TYR A 70 6.91 -0.70 3.60
N ARG A 71 8.18 -1.05 3.76
CA ARG A 71 9.23 -0.16 4.28
C ARG A 71 10.32 0.17 3.27
N ALA A 72 10.10 -0.19 2.01
CA ALA A 72 10.98 0.16 0.90
C ALA A 72 10.23 0.99 -0.14
N ILE A 73 10.94 1.93 -0.76
CA ILE A 73 10.43 2.69 -1.92
C ILE A 73 10.65 1.86 -3.18
N MET A 74 9.67 1.90 -4.10
CA MET A 74 9.80 1.29 -5.42
C MET A 74 11.00 1.90 -6.15
N GLN A 75 11.89 1.06 -6.64
CA GLN A 75 13.17 1.46 -7.22
C GLN A 75 13.03 2.49 -8.36
N GLU A 76 11.97 2.38 -9.15
CA GLU A 76 11.67 3.29 -10.27
C GLU A 76 11.31 4.70 -9.79
N PHE A 77 10.85 4.86 -8.55
CA PHE A 77 10.46 6.15 -7.98
C PHE A 77 11.60 6.83 -7.22
N GLY A 78 12.67 6.11 -6.92
CA GLY A 78 13.82 6.62 -6.19
C GLY A 78 14.16 5.84 -4.94
N THR A 79 14.75 6.52 -3.97
CA THR A 79 15.26 5.93 -2.72
C THR A 79 14.48 6.42 -1.50
N MET A 80 14.80 5.86 -0.34
CA MET A 80 14.26 6.35 0.94
C MET A 80 14.76 7.77 1.27
N GLU A 81 15.98 8.10 0.86
CA GLU A 81 16.56 9.45 1.00
C GLU A 81 15.79 10.45 0.13
N ASP A 82 15.36 10.06 -1.07
CA ASP A 82 14.51 10.90 -1.93
C ASP A 82 13.13 11.14 -1.28
N PHE A 83 12.58 10.13 -0.63
CA PHE A 83 11.34 10.28 0.12
C PHE A 83 11.51 11.20 1.34
N ASP A 84 12.57 11.03 2.11
CA ASP A 84 12.88 11.87 3.27
C ASP A 84 13.03 13.34 2.84
N ARG A 85 13.72 13.59 1.74
CA ARG A 85 13.84 14.93 1.15
C ARG A 85 12.49 15.50 0.70
N LEU A 86 11.67 14.69 0.00
CA LEU A 86 10.31 15.10 -0.40
C LEU A 86 9.50 15.55 0.81
N LEU A 87 9.56 14.77 1.89
CA LEU A 87 8.83 15.02 3.12
C LEU A 87 9.28 16.32 3.79
N GLU A 88 10.59 16.56 3.87
CA GLU A 88 11.17 17.81 4.40
C GLU A 88 10.71 19.03 3.58
N GLU A 89 10.77 18.96 2.26
CA GLU A 89 10.37 20.07 1.40
C GLU A 89 8.84 20.35 1.44
N VAL A 90 8.02 19.30 1.53
CA VAL A 90 6.56 19.44 1.73
C VAL A 90 6.27 20.15 3.05
N HIS A 91 6.94 19.76 4.13
CA HIS A 91 6.78 20.38 5.44
C HIS A 91 7.29 21.83 5.46
N ALA A 92 8.40 22.13 4.79
CA ALA A 92 8.94 23.49 4.68
C ALA A 92 7.95 24.45 4.00
N LEU A 93 7.10 23.95 3.10
CA LEU A 93 6.02 24.71 2.47
C LEU A 93 4.72 24.75 3.30
N GLY A 94 4.73 24.18 4.51
CA GLY A 94 3.55 24.14 5.38
C GLY A 94 2.48 23.12 4.97
N MET A 95 2.75 22.31 3.97
CA MET A 95 1.86 21.23 3.49
C MET A 95 2.06 19.94 4.30
N ARG A 96 1.19 18.98 4.08
CA ARG A 96 1.29 17.61 4.64
C ARG A 96 1.38 16.59 3.53
N LEU A 97 2.06 15.48 3.80
CA LEU A 97 2.15 14.32 2.91
C LEU A 97 1.38 13.15 3.52
N ILE A 98 0.41 12.59 2.79
CA ILE A 98 -0.26 11.36 3.17
C ILE A 98 0.05 10.26 2.16
N LEU A 99 0.11 9.02 2.65
CA LEU A 99 0.46 7.86 1.86
C LEU A 99 -0.78 6.99 1.60
N ASP A 100 -0.75 6.23 0.53
CA ASP A 100 -1.74 5.19 0.28
C ASP A 100 -1.47 3.99 1.21
N LEU A 101 -2.48 3.55 1.96
CA LEU A 101 -2.39 2.44 2.91
C LEU A 101 -3.17 1.24 2.35
N VAL A 102 -2.44 0.34 1.71
CA VAL A 102 -2.99 -0.89 1.12
C VAL A 102 -2.72 -2.04 2.08
N VAL A 103 -3.72 -2.38 2.88
CA VAL A 103 -3.56 -3.38 3.96
C VAL A 103 -4.60 -4.51 3.92
N ASN A 104 -5.47 -4.53 2.91
CA ASN A 104 -6.35 -5.66 2.65
C ASN A 104 -5.56 -6.89 2.20
N HIS A 105 -4.53 -6.71 1.38
CA HIS A 105 -3.72 -7.75 0.75
C HIS A 105 -2.25 -7.35 0.68
N THR A 106 -1.40 -8.30 0.33
CA THR A 106 0.00 -8.03 -0.06
C THR A 106 0.22 -8.51 -1.48
N SER A 107 1.37 -8.18 -2.06
CA SER A 107 1.86 -8.92 -3.21
C SER A 107 2.07 -10.40 -2.87
N SER A 108 1.88 -11.27 -3.84
CA SER A 108 2.31 -12.67 -3.74
C SER A 108 3.83 -12.81 -3.58
N GLU A 109 4.60 -11.76 -3.87
CA GLU A 109 6.06 -11.71 -3.68
C GLU A 109 6.46 -11.20 -2.28
N HIS A 110 5.49 -10.74 -1.47
CA HIS A 110 5.76 -10.34 -0.10
C HIS A 110 6.35 -11.51 0.71
N PRO A 111 7.40 -11.30 1.54
CA PRO A 111 8.04 -12.38 2.31
C PRO A 111 7.06 -13.19 3.16
N TRP A 112 6.03 -12.57 3.73
CA TRP A 112 5.01 -13.29 4.50
C TRP A 112 4.27 -14.34 3.65
N PHE A 113 3.86 -13.97 2.43
CA PHE A 113 3.16 -14.91 1.55
C PHE A 113 4.10 -15.97 0.99
N GLN A 114 5.33 -15.59 0.65
CA GLN A 114 6.34 -16.55 0.17
C GLN A 114 6.64 -17.62 1.22
N GLU A 115 6.58 -17.28 2.50
CA GLU A 115 6.71 -18.25 3.59
C GLU A 115 5.39 -19.01 3.82
N ALA A 116 4.25 -18.31 3.89
CA ALA A 116 2.94 -18.90 4.14
C ALA A 116 2.60 -20.03 3.15
N ARG A 117 2.90 -19.81 1.86
CA ARG A 117 2.58 -20.76 0.79
C ARG A 117 3.42 -22.05 0.78
N LYS A 118 4.49 -22.12 1.59
CA LYS A 118 5.37 -23.31 1.64
C LYS A 118 4.77 -24.47 2.44
N SER A 119 4.09 -24.17 3.55
CA SER A 119 3.56 -25.21 4.46
C SER A 119 2.49 -24.65 5.38
N ARG A 120 1.47 -25.46 5.69
CA ARG A 120 0.45 -25.16 6.72
C ARG A 120 1.03 -25.01 8.13
N LYS A 121 2.24 -25.50 8.37
CA LYS A 121 2.94 -25.38 9.67
C LYS A 121 3.83 -24.14 9.73
N ASN A 122 3.92 -23.36 8.65
CA ASN A 122 4.72 -22.14 8.64
C ASN A 122 4.06 -21.08 9.54
N PRO A 123 4.82 -20.33 10.35
CA PRO A 123 4.28 -19.27 11.22
C PRO A 123 3.46 -18.20 10.51
N TYR A 124 3.72 -17.97 9.23
CA TYR A 124 3.00 -17.01 8.39
C TYR A 124 1.76 -17.58 7.71
N TYR A 125 1.48 -18.91 7.83
CA TYR A 125 0.32 -19.50 7.16
C TYR A 125 -0.97 -18.76 7.53
N GLU A 126 -1.21 -18.55 8.82
CA GLU A 126 -2.40 -17.88 9.33
C GLU A 126 -2.43 -16.36 9.09
N TYR A 127 -1.44 -15.79 8.39
CA TYR A 127 -1.47 -14.37 7.98
C TYR A 127 -2.42 -14.11 6.82
N TYR A 128 -2.84 -15.18 6.12
CA TYR A 128 -3.71 -15.13 4.94
C TYR A 128 -4.93 -16.02 5.13
N HIS A 129 -5.97 -15.81 4.34
CA HIS A 129 -7.14 -16.65 4.34
C HIS A 129 -6.92 -17.89 3.48
N TRP A 130 -7.05 -19.06 4.10
CA TRP A 130 -6.87 -20.35 3.44
C TRP A 130 -8.09 -21.26 3.59
N TRP A 131 -8.40 -22.00 2.53
CA TRP A 131 -9.42 -23.04 2.52
C TRP A 131 -8.77 -24.39 2.18
N PRO A 132 -8.60 -25.30 3.16
CA PRO A 132 -7.99 -26.62 2.95
C PRO A 132 -8.82 -27.52 2.04
N VAL A 133 -8.16 -28.34 1.19
CA VAL A 133 -8.86 -29.26 0.27
C VAL A 133 -9.65 -30.38 0.96
N GLU A 134 -9.37 -30.64 2.23
CA GLU A 134 -10.13 -31.62 3.02
C GLU A 134 -11.54 -31.14 3.36
N LYS A 135 -11.79 -29.84 3.25
CA LYS A 135 -13.14 -29.26 3.26
C LYS A 135 -13.76 -29.37 1.87
N GLU A 136 -15.06 -29.22 1.78
CA GLU A 136 -15.71 -29.03 0.47
C GLU A 136 -15.06 -27.87 -0.28
N HIS A 137 -15.15 -27.85 -1.61
CA HIS A 137 -14.63 -26.74 -2.41
C HIS A 137 -15.17 -25.41 -1.86
N PRO A 138 -14.35 -24.34 -1.72
CA PRO A 138 -14.86 -23.07 -1.24
C PRO A 138 -16.02 -22.58 -2.11
N GLN A 139 -17.01 -21.97 -1.49
CA GLN A 139 -18.12 -21.38 -2.22
C GLN A 139 -17.59 -20.39 -3.25
N TYR A 140 -18.18 -20.40 -4.44
CA TYR A 140 -17.84 -19.46 -5.49
C TYR A 140 -17.93 -18.02 -4.98
N ARG A 141 -16.85 -17.27 -5.19
CA ARG A 141 -16.78 -15.82 -5.00
C ARG A 141 -16.07 -15.23 -6.22
N PRO A 142 -16.66 -14.23 -6.90
CA PRO A 142 -15.97 -13.51 -7.96
C PRO A 142 -14.84 -12.67 -7.37
N SER A 143 -13.72 -12.57 -8.09
CA SER A 143 -12.71 -11.54 -7.89
C SER A 143 -13.11 -10.26 -8.62
N TYR A 144 -12.53 -9.13 -8.26
CA TYR A 144 -12.70 -7.89 -9.02
C TYR A 144 -12.00 -7.94 -10.38
N PHE A 145 -10.93 -8.73 -10.51
CA PHE A 145 -10.12 -8.82 -11.73
C PHE A 145 -10.21 -10.17 -12.43
N GLU A 146 -10.63 -11.22 -11.73
CA GLU A 146 -10.63 -12.60 -12.22
C GLU A 146 -11.99 -13.27 -11.96
N GLU A 147 -12.22 -14.43 -12.58
CA GLU A 147 -13.47 -15.18 -12.43
C GLU A 147 -13.68 -15.68 -10.98
N SER A 148 -12.60 -16.13 -10.32
CA SER A 148 -12.65 -16.67 -8.97
C SER A 148 -11.74 -15.90 -8.03
N ALA A 149 -12.20 -15.63 -6.81
CA ALA A 149 -11.39 -15.09 -5.72
C ALA A 149 -10.59 -16.17 -4.97
N TRP A 150 -10.57 -17.41 -5.45
CA TRP A 150 -9.86 -18.51 -4.83
C TRP A 150 -8.82 -19.10 -5.78
N GLN A 151 -7.54 -19.10 -5.36
CA GLN A 151 -6.44 -19.70 -6.10
C GLN A 151 -5.84 -20.89 -5.34
N TYR A 152 -5.71 -22.02 -6.01
CA TYR A 152 -5.11 -23.22 -5.44
C TYR A 152 -3.60 -23.14 -5.30
N ASN A 153 -3.10 -23.52 -4.12
CA ASN A 153 -1.68 -23.70 -3.84
C ASN A 153 -1.36 -25.17 -3.57
N PRO A 154 -0.56 -25.84 -4.44
CA PRO A 154 -0.28 -27.26 -4.31
C PRO A 154 0.60 -27.62 -3.09
N HIS A 155 1.48 -26.73 -2.65
CA HIS A 155 2.38 -26.99 -1.51
C HIS A 155 1.62 -27.12 -0.19
N THR A 156 0.61 -26.29 0.03
CA THR A 156 -0.23 -26.34 1.23
C THR A 156 -1.49 -27.19 1.01
N ARG A 157 -1.78 -27.61 -0.24
CA ARG A 157 -3.04 -28.23 -0.62
C ARG A 157 -4.24 -27.45 -0.07
N SER A 158 -4.21 -26.13 -0.31
CA SER A 158 -5.25 -25.19 0.13
C SER A 158 -5.49 -24.16 -0.95
N TRP A 159 -6.68 -23.56 -0.92
CA TRP A 159 -7.02 -22.39 -1.71
C TRP A 159 -6.79 -21.16 -0.87
N TYR A 160 -6.13 -20.12 -1.42
CA TYR A 160 -6.05 -18.82 -0.75
C TYR A 160 -7.01 -17.84 -1.38
N LEU A 161 -7.50 -16.90 -0.56
CA LEU A 161 -8.41 -15.84 -0.98
C LEU A 161 -7.62 -14.71 -1.64
N HIS A 162 -8.19 -14.15 -2.71
CA HIS A 162 -7.73 -12.91 -3.35
C HIS A 162 -8.93 -12.19 -3.97
N TYR A 163 -9.34 -11.08 -3.40
CA TYR A 163 -10.45 -10.32 -4.01
C TYR A 163 -10.04 -9.58 -5.28
N PHE A 164 -8.75 -9.29 -5.44
CA PHE A 164 -8.17 -8.65 -6.62
C PHE A 164 -7.42 -9.67 -7.50
N SER A 165 -6.20 -9.37 -7.93
CA SER A 165 -5.40 -10.33 -8.69
C SER A 165 -5.02 -11.56 -7.83
N ARG A 166 -4.87 -12.72 -8.47
CA ARG A 166 -4.27 -13.91 -7.82
C ARG A 166 -2.87 -13.65 -7.24
N LYS A 167 -2.24 -12.54 -7.64
CA LYS A 167 -0.97 -12.08 -7.07
C LYS A 167 -1.14 -11.13 -5.88
N GLN A 168 -2.38 -10.92 -5.42
CA GLN A 168 -2.73 -10.08 -4.27
C GLN A 168 -3.49 -10.90 -3.22
N PRO A 169 -2.82 -11.85 -2.50
CA PRO A 169 -3.46 -12.65 -1.47
C PRO A 169 -3.95 -11.80 -0.31
N ASP A 170 -5.20 -12.03 0.13
CA ASP A 170 -5.85 -11.27 1.18
C ASP A 170 -5.33 -11.63 2.57
N LEU A 171 -5.01 -10.61 3.35
CA LEU A 171 -4.53 -10.72 4.72
C LEU A 171 -5.67 -11.10 5.67
N ASN A 172 -5.37 -11.98 6.62
CA ASN A 172 -6.28 -12.37 7.68
C ASN A 172 -6.26 -11.38 8.85
N TRP A 173 -7.12 -10.38 8.81
CA TRP A 173 -7.24 -9.36 9.85
C TRP A 173 -7.77 -9.89 11.19
N GLU A 174 -8.38 -11.08 11.25
CA GLU A 174 -8.72 -11.73 12.51
C GLU A 174 -7.46 -12.13 13.30
N ASN A 175 -6.34 -12.35 12.61
CA ASN A 175 -5.07 -12.70 13.24
C ASN A 175 -4.43 -11.48 13.93
N PRO A 176 -4.27 -11.50 15.28
CA PRO A 176 -3.69 -10.38 16.01
C PRO A 176 -2.21 -10.10 15.65
N LYS A 177 -1.49 -11.07 15.11
CA LYS A 177 -0.11 -10.86 14.64
C LYS A 177 -0.09 -9.99 13.40
N VAL A 178 -0.99 -10.24 12.44
CA VAL A 178 -1.14 -9.40 11.23
C VAL A 178 -1.44 -7.95 11.63
N ARG A 179 -2.42 -7.74 12.51
CA ARG A 179 -2.75 -6.40 13.00
C ARG A 179 -1.57 -5.69 13.64
N ARG A 180 -0.76 -6.40 14.43
CA ARG A 180 0.43 -5.83 15.09
C ARG A 180 1.48 -5.39 14.06
N GLU A 181 1.82 -6.27 13.11
CA GLU A 181 2.77 -5.95 12.04
C GLU A 181 2.35 -4.71 11.24
N LEU A 182 1.05 -4.63 10.91
CA LEU A 182 0.53 -3.49 10.15
C LEU A 182 0.49 -2.21 11.00
N TYR A 183 0.15 -2.28 12.29
CA TYR A 183 0.19 -1.12 13.17
C TYR A 183 1.62 -0.63 13.41
N ASP A 184 2.59 -1.53 13.56
CA ASP A 184 4.01 -1.20 13.69
C ASP A 184 4.55 -0.54 12.39
N MET A 185 4.06 -0.96 11.23
CA MET A 185 4.38 -0.33 9.95
C MET A 185 3.77 1.07 9.85
N ILE A 186 2.50 1.24 10.20
CA ILE A 186 1.82 2.54 10.22
C ILE A 186 2.54 3.52 11.15
N LEU A 187 2.87 3.10 12.37
CA LEU A 187 3.59 3.92 13.33
C LEU A 187 4.97 4.33 12.80
N TRP A 188 5.68 3.41 12.17
CA TRP A 188 6.98 3.69 11.58
C TRP A 188 6.92 4.80 10.52
N TRP A 189 5.92 4.81 9.64
CA TRP A 189 5.74 5.87 8.66
C TRP A 189 5.33 7.21 9.31
N MET A 190 4.50 7.15 10.35
CA MET A 190 4.14 8.35 11.10
C MET A 190 5.35 8.94 11.84
N GLU A 191 6.20 8.11 12.44
CA GLU A 191 7.45 8.53 13.08
C GLU A 191 8.43 9.16 12.08
N LYS A 192 8.45 8.68 10.82
CA LYS A 192 9.19 9.35 9.74
C LYS A 192 8.62 10.73 9.40
N GLY A 193 7.39 11.03 9.75
CA GLY A 193 6.75 12.32 9.52
C GLY A 193 5.61 12.32 8.51
N ALA A 194 5.14 11.16 8.06
CA ALA A 194 3.92 11.09 7.25
C ALA A 194 2.74 11.71 8.00
N GLY A 195 2.00 12.60 7.34
CA GLY A 195 0.88 13.35 7.93
C GLY A 195 -0.40 12.53 8.10
N GLY A 196 -0.43 11.30 7.58
CA GLY A 196 -1.56 10.39 7.63
C GLY A 196 -1.60 9.44 6.44
N PHE A 197 -2.77 8.82 6.25
CA PHE A 197 -2.96 7.80 5.21
C PHE A 197 -4.31 7.97 4.52
N ARG A 198 -4.35 7.60 3.24
CA ARG A 198 -5.58 7.25 2.54
C ARG A 198 -5.73 5.73 2.61
N LEU A 199 -6.82 5.26 3.18
CA LEU A 199 -7.07 3.84 3.35
C LEU A 199 -7.69 3.27 2.08
N ASP A 200 -6.98 2.33 1.47
CA ASP A 200 -7.45 1.60 0.29
C ASP A 200 -8.33 0.43 0.71
N VAL A 201 -9.46 0.24 0.03
CA VAL A 201 -10.44 -0.85 0.19
C VAL A 201 -10.70 -1.28 1.65
N ILE A 202 -10.80 -0.31 2.54
CA ILE A 202 -10.94 -0.51 4.00
C ILE A 202 -12.23 -1.25 4.38
N ASP A 203 -13.19 -1.29 3.51
CA ASP A 203 -14.46 -2.01 3.67
C ASP A 203 -14.33 -3.53 3.45
N GLN A 204 -13.16 -4.01 3.03
CA GLN A 204 -12.87 -5.43 2.79
C GLN A 204 -12.12 -6.12 3.95
N ILE A 205 -11.77 -5.40 5.03
CA ILE A 205 -11.00 -5.92 6.17
C ILE A 205 -11.86 -6.12 7.42
#